data_88afddc8de26cd656e17dcdaa6e5a3dc
#
_entry.id   88afddc8de26cd656e17dcdaa6e5a3dc
#
_cell.length_a   1.000
_cell.length_b   1.000
_cell.length_c   1.000
_cell.angle_alpha   90.00
_cell.angle_beta   90.00
_cell.angle_gamma   90.00
#
_symmetry.space_group_name_H-M   'P 1'
#
loop_
_entity.id
_entity.type
_entity.pdbx_description
1 polymer ?
#
loop_
_entity_poly.entity_id
_entity_poly.type
_entity_poly.pdbx_seq_one_letter_code
_entity_poly.pdbx_strand_id
1 'polypeptide(L)'
;SIQWKNVSLDFQLTGVAGHSILNTYRYFYEIPYSMGVNNILRSATERPVSRLREFGQLSDFYVEKASYARMDYMTLSYAWTSSDKWYSNLKVYLLSQNLFTITGYRGVDPEARLNSQGNPLVPGIELRNTYFPVRNWVAGVRINL
;
A
#
# COMPACT_ATOMS: atom_id res chain seq x y z
N SER A 1 -17.69 -7.30 9.79
CA SER A 1 -17.32 -7.59 11.19
C SER A 1 -17.79 -8.98 11.58
N ILE A 2 -17.03 -9.64 12.44
CA ILE A 2 -17.34 -10.94 13.02
C ILE A 2 -17.32 -10.76 14.53
N GLN A 3 -18.40 -11.19 15.21
CA GLN A 3 -18.47 -11.12 16.65
C GLN A 3 -18.75 -12.50 17.25
N TRP A 4 -17.97 -12.87 18.24
CA TRP A 4 -18.13 -14.09 18.99
C TRP A 4 -17.95 -13.83 20.49
N LYS A 5 -19.05 -13.92 21.25
CA LYS A 5 -19.09 -13.56 22.67
C LYS A 5 -18.53 -12.14 22.89
N ASN A 6 -17.41 -12.04 23.60
CA ASN A 6 -16.76 -10.80 23.99
C ASN A 6 -15.67 -10.35 22.99
N VAL A 7 -15.38 -11.18 21.96
CA VAL A 7 -14.37 -10.89 20.93
C VAL A 7 -15.05 -10.32 19.69
N SER A 8 -14.54 -9.24 19.15
CA SER A 8 -14.94 -8.75 17.82
C SER A 8 -13.73 -8.56 16.92
N LEU A 9 -13.89 -8.98 15.66
CA LEU A 9 -12.94 -8.82 14.59
C LEU A 9 -13.59 -8.02 13.47
N ASP A 10 -13.06 -6.85 13.21
CA ASP A 10 -13.43 -5.97 12.10
C ASP A 10 -12.29 -5.88 11.11
N PHE A 11 -12.58 -5.99 9.82
CA PHE A 11 -11.58 -5.86 8.78
C PHE A 11 -12.18 -5.35 7.49
N GLN A 12 -11.35 -4.74 6.67
CA GLN A 12 -11.68 -4.30 5.32
C GLN A 12 -10.63 -4.80 4.34
N LEU A 13 -11.13 -5.44 3.29
CA LEU A 13 -10.36 -5.86 2.12
C LEU A 13 -10.80 -5.03 0.93
N THR A 14 -9.85 -4.46 0.21
CA THR A 14 -10.07 -3.75 -1.05
C THR A 14 -9.32 -4.48 -2.16
N GLY A 15 -9.95 -4.63 -3.31
CA GLY A 15 -9.32 -5.23 -4.48
C GLY A 15 -9.75 -4.52 -5.76
N VAL A 16 -8.81 -4.33 -6.66
CA VAL A 16 -9.05 -3.79 -8.00
C VAL A 16 -8.33 -4.66 -9.01
N ALA A 17 -9.04 -5.02 -10.08
CA ALA A 17 -8.49 -5.86 -11.13
C ALA A 17 -8.64 -5.19 -12.51
N GLY A 18 -7.72 -5.53 -13.43
CA GLY A 18 -7.84 -5.15 -14.83
C GLY A 18 -7.31 -3.77 -15.20
N HIS A 19 -6.73 -3.01 -14.25
CA HIS A 19 -6.13 -1.71 -14.54
C HIS A 19 -4.61 -1.82 -14.76
N SER A 20 -4.07 -0.80 -15.43
CA SER A 20 -2.64 -0.66 -15.69
C SER A 20 -2.17 0.71 -15.21
N ILE A 21 -0.91 0.78 -14.81
CA ILE A 21 -0.26 1.99 -14.30
C ILE A 21 1.03 2.22 -15.07
N LEU A 22 1.29 3.47 -15.42
CA LEU A 22 2.58 3.91 -15.92
C LEU A 22 3.54 4.05 -14.72
N ASN A 23 4.51 3.14 -14.66
CA ASN A 23 5.49 3.05 -13.57
C ASN A 23 6.66 4.00 -13.83
N THR A 24 6.53 5.28 -13.43
CA THR A 24 7.61 6.24 -13.60
C THR A 24 8.74 6.04 -12.60
N TYR A 25 8.48 5.33 -11.49
CA TYR A 25 9.54 4.94 -10.56
C TYR A 25 10.57 4.04 -11.24
N ARG A 26 10.13 3.00 -11.97
CA ARG A 26 11.00 2.18 -12.81
C ARG A 26 11.66 2.98 -13.93
N TYR A 27 10.89 3.84 -14.60
CA TYR A 27 11.41 4.71 -15.64
C TYR A 27 12.63 5.53 -15.19
N PHE A 28 12.64 6.03 -13.95
CA PHE A 28 13.74 6.82 -13.43
C PHE A 28 14.89 5.98 -12.85
N TYR A 29 14.58 4.85 -12.21
CA TYR A 29 15.57 4.12 -11.42
C TYR A 29 15.99 2.77 -12.02
N GLU A 30 15.40 2.33 -13.12
CA GLU A 30 15.78 1.08 -13.81
C GLU A 30 16.71 1.32 -15.02
N ILE A 31 17.38 2.47 -15.08
CA ILE A 31 18.28 2.81 -16.20
C ILE A 31 19.74 2.58 -15.78
N PRO A 32 20.47 1.62 -16.40
CA PRO A 32 21.87 1.34 -16.08
C PRO A 32 22.81 2.53 -16.26
N TYR A 33 22.50 3.41 -17.21
CA TYR A 33 23.29 4.62 -17.49
C TYR A 33 23.37 5.60 -16.30
N SER A 34 22.41 5.54 -15.39
CA SER A 34 22.39 6.37 -14.18
C SER A 34 23.30 5.84 -13.06
N MET A 35 23.94 4.69 -13.25
CA MET A 35 24.87 4.12 -12.29
C MET A 35 26.07 5.05 -12.11
N GLY A 36 26.32 5.43 -10.86
CA GLY A 36 27.39 6.37 -10.50
C GLY A 36 26.92 7.80 -10.24
N VAL A 37 25.71 8.16 -10.67
CA VAL A 37 25.09 9.47 -10.38
C VAL A 37 23.90 9.31 -9.42
N ASN A 38 23.12 8.23 -9.62
CA ASN A 38 21.95 7.93 -8.80
C ASN A 38 21.99 6.46 -8.35
N ASN A 39 21.26 6.17 -7.27
CA ASN A 39 20.91 4.79 -6.94
C ASN A 39 19.97 4.24 -8.02
N ILE A 40 20.23 3.01 -8.45
CA ILE A 40 19.40 2.31 -9.43
C ILE A 40 18.73 1.08 -8.81
N LEU A 41 17.65 0.63 -9.43
CA LEU A 41 17.00 -0.62 -9.03
C LEU A 41 17.90 -1.82 -9.39
N ARG A 42 17.91 -2.84 -8.54
CA ARG A 42 18.63 -4.08 -8.80
C ARG A 42 18.21 -4.72 -10.13
N SER A 43 16.94 -4.61 -10.51
CA SER A 43 16.42 -5.09 -11.80
C SER A 43 17.13 -4.47 -13.01
N ALA A 44 17.72 -3.28 -12.88
CA ALA A 44 18.50 -2.65 -13.93
C ALA A 44 19.80 -3.41 -14.23
N THR A 45 20.34 -4.15 -13.26
CA THR A 45 21.59 -4.94 -13.42
C THR A 45 21.31 -6.39 -13.83
N GLU A 46 20.14 -6.93 -13.53
CA GLU A 46 19.79 -8.34 -13.74
C GLU A 46 19.23 -8.65 -15.13
N ARG A 47 18.72 -7.64 -15.83
CA ARG A 47 18.16 -7.80 -17.19
C ARG A 47 18.96 -6.98 -18.19
N PRO A 48 19.06 -7.47 -19.45
CA PRO A 48 19.66 -6.68 -20.52
C PRO A 48 18.71 -5.52 -20.94
N VAL A 49 18.29 -4.71 -19.97
CA VAL A 49 17.72 -3.38 -20.19
C VAL A 49 18.79 -2.45 -20.80
N SER A 50 20.00 -2.97 -20.88
CA SER A 50 21.20 -2.35 -21.45
C SER A 50 21.07 -1.82 -22.89
N ARG A 51 19.97 -2.04 -23.56
CA ARG A 51 19.68 -1.44 -24.85
C ARG A 51 19.03 -0.06 -24.77
N LEU A 52 18.49 0.30 -23.62
CA LEU A 52 17.98 1.66 -23.37
C LEU A 52 19.15 2.56 -22.97
N ARG A 53 19.94 2.96 -23.91
CA ARG A 53 21.15 3.78 -23.69
C ARG A 53 20.85 5.25 -23.43
N GLU A 54 19.61 5.70 -23.57
CA GLU A 54 19.26 7.10 -23.49
C GLU A 54 18.20 7.35 -22.41
N PHE A 55 18.41 8.43 -21.67
CA PHE A 55 17.39 9.02 -20.83
C PHE A 55 16.19 9.45 -21.68
N GLY A 56 14.99 9.10 -21.25
CA GLY A 56 13.83 9.87 -21.68
C GLY A 56 12.92 9.25 -22.74
N GLN A 57 13.09 7.99 -23.10
CA GLN A 57 12.08 7.32 -23.94
C GLN A 57 10.99 6.70 -23.04
N LEU A 58 9.98 7.51 -22.73
CA LEU A 58 8.77 7.00 -22.10
C LEU A 58 8.03 6.11 -23.11
N SER A 59 7.89 4.83 -22.78
CA SER A 59 7.26 3.85 -23.65
C SER A 59 6.29 2.96 -22.86
N ASP A 60 5.50 2.17 -23.56
CA ASP A 60 4.60 1.16 -23.01
C ASP A 60 5.32 0.06 -22.19
N PHE A 61 6.65 -0.06 -22.34
CA PHE A 61 7.50 -0.92 -21.50
C PHE A 61 7.33 -0.66 -20.00
N TYR A 62 7.01 0.58 -19.63
CA TYR A 62 6.79 0.98 -18.24
C TYR A 62 5.32 0.94 -17.83
N VAL A 63 4.41 0.55 -18.72
CA VAL A 63 3.00 0.33 -18.39
C VAL A 63 2.84 -1.10 -17.88
N GLU A 64 2.47 -1.23 -16.61
CA GLU A 64 2.34 -2.50 -15.93
C GLU A 64 0.92 -2.75 -15.45
N LYS A 65 0.53 -4.04 -15.43
CA LYS A 65 -0.71 -4.45 -14.76
C LYS A 65 -0.58 -4.24 -13.26
N ALA A 66 -1.55 -3.55 -12.68
CA ALA A 66 -1.54 -3.15 -11.28
C ALA A 66 -2.70 -3.73 -10.46
N SER A 67 -3.26 -4.84 -10.90
CA SER A 67 -4.26 -5.56 -10.11
C SER A 67 -3.73 -5.88 -8.72
N TYR A 68 -4.54 -5.66 -7.69
CA TYR A 68 -4.14 -5.88 -6.30
C TYR A 68 -5.30 -6.31 -5.41
N ALA A 69 -4.95 -6.90 -4.27
CA ALA A 69 -5.82 -7.07 -3.12
C ALA A 69 -5.07 -6.58 -1.88
N ARG A 70 -5.72 -5.75 -1.07
CA ARG A 70 -5.13 -5.10 0.12
C ARG A 70 -6.02 -5.31 1.32
N MET A 71 -5.42 -5.55 2.47
CA MET A 71 -6.08 -5.42 3.76
C MET A 71 -5.84 -4.01 4.30
N ASP A 72 -6.87 -3.16 4.18
CA ASP A 72 -6.78 -1.75 4.56
C ASP A 72 -6.67 -1.60 6.07
N TYR A 73 -7.51 -2.30 6.81
CA TYR A 73 -7.40 -2.40 8.25
C TYR A 73 -7.95 -3.72 8.79
N MET A 74 -7.47 -4.06 9.98
CA MET A 74 -7.98 -5.14 10.82
C MET A 74 -7.96 -4.68 12.27
N THR A 75 -9.10 -4.82 12.96
CA THR A 75 -9.21 -4.52 14.39
C THR A 75 -9.68 -5.75 15.13
N LEU A 76 -8.88 -6.21 16.06
CA LEU A 76 -9.25 -7.23 17.03
C LEU A 76 -9.56 -6.55 18.36
N SER A 77 -10.73 -6.82 18.95
CA SER A 77 -11.07 -6.24 20.24
C SER A 77 -11.73 -7.26 21.16
N TYR A 78 -11.54 -7.03 22.45
CA TYR A 78 -12.16 -7.79 23.52
C TYR A 78 -12.87 -6.85 24.48
N ALA A 79 -14.14 -7.14 24.80
CA ALA A 79 -14.94 -6.34 25.70
C ALA A 79 -15.31 -7.13 26.97
N TRP A 80 -15.05 -6.54 28.13
CA TRP A 80 -15.53 -7.02 29.43
C TRP A 80 -16.69 -6.14 29.87
N THR A 81 -17.82 -6.74 30.16
CA THR A 81 -18.97 -6.07 30.75
C THR A 81 -19.09 -6.50 32.20
N SER A 82 -19.25 -5.57 33.12
CA SER A 82 -19.43 -5.85 34.53
C SER A 82 -20.49 -4.92 35.11
N SER A 83 -21.45 -5.47 35.87
CA SER A 83 -22.46 -4.71 36.61
C SER A 83 -22.01 -4.36 38.03
N ASP A 84 -20.98 -5.00 38.56
CA ASP A 84 -20.59 -4.92 39.97
C ASP A 84 -19.28 -4.15 40.23
N LYS A 85 -18.71 -3.52 39.17
CA LYS A 85 -17.49 -2.76 39.26
C LYS A 85 -17.74 -1.28 38.96
N TRP A 86 -16.75 -0.45 39.27
CA TRP A 86 -16.76 0.98 38.99
C TRP A 86 -16.80 1.32 37.48
N TYR A 87 -16.67 0.36 36.59
CA TYR A 87 -16.83 0.50 35.14
C TYR A 87 -17.97 -0.40 34.64
N SER A 88 -18.73 0.09 33.68
CA SER A 88 -19.77 -0.67 33.01
C SER A 88 -19.24 -1.50 31.85
N ASN A 89 -18.24 -1.00 31.13
CA ASN A 89 -17.64 -1.70 29.98
C ASN A 89 -16.17 -1.33 29.84
N LEU A 90 -15.31 -2.35 29.74
CA LEU A 90 -13.88 -2.22 29.45
C LEU A 90 -13.60 -2.90 28.12
N LYS A 91 -13.13 -2.16 27.12
CA LYS A 91 -12.78 -2.68 25.80
C LYS A 91 -11.29 -2.46 25.53
N VAL A 92 -10.55 -3.55 25.25
CA VAL A 92 -9.17 -3.50 24.74
C VAL A 92 -9.20 -3.81 23.25
N TYR A 93 -8.42 -3.10 22.46
CA TYR A 93 -8.35 -3.33 21.03
C TYR A 93 -6.94 -3.19 20.47
N LEU A 94 -6.69 -3.93 19.39
CA LEU A 94 -5.51 -3.84 18.56
C LEU A 94 -5.96 -3.60 17.13
N LEU A 95 -5.55 -2.47 16.56
CA LEU A 95 -5.81 -2.08 15.17
C LEU A 95 -4.50 -2.19 14.37
N SER A 96 -4.58 -2.78 13.21
CA SER A 96 -3.52 -2.72 12.19
C SER A 96 -4.05 -2.08 10.92
N GLN A 97 -3.25 -1.21 10.29
CA GLN A 97 -3.55 -0.61 8.98
C GLN A 97 -2.50 -1.04 7.96
N ASN A 98 -2.91 -1.19 6.70
CA ASN A 98 -2.08 -1.62 5.59
C ASN A 98 -1.31 -2.92 5.89
N LEU A 99 -2.01 -3.93 6.43
CA LEU A 99 -1.38 -5.15 6.94
C LEU A 99 -0.62 -5.89 5.84
N PHE A 100 -1.23 -6.03 4.66
CA PHE A 100 -0.58 -6.58 3.48
C PHE A 100 -1.24 -6.08 2.19
N THR A 101 -0.47 -6.12 1.11
CA THR A 101 -0.94 -5.92 -0.27
C THR A 101 -0.39 -7.05 -1.12
N ILE A 102 -1.27 -7.72 -1.84
CA ILE A 102 -0.95 -8.78 -2.80
C ILE A 102 -1.08 -8.18 -4.18
N THR A 103 0.02 -8.09 -4.92
CA THR A 103 0.07 -7.52 -6.27
C THR A 103 1.25 -8.07 -7.06
N GLY A 104 1.12 -8.07 -8.40
CA GLY A 104 2.22 -8.32 -9.31
C GLY A 104 2.89 -7.03 -9.82
N TYR A 105 2.40 -5.86 -9.38
CA TYR A 105 2.96 -4.56 -9.74
C TYR A 105 4.33 -4.35 -9.10
N ARG A 106 5.28 -3.78 -9.86
CA ARG A 106 6.67 -3.62 -9.43
C ARG A 106 7.02 -2.20 -8.97
N GLY A 107 6.04 -1.29 -8.96
CA GLY A 107 6.17 0.04 -8.40
C GLY A 107 5.95 0.08 -6.89
N VAL A 108 5.78 1.29 -6.37
CA VAL A 108 5.63 1.57 -4.94
C VAL A 108 4.21 1.25 -4.45
N ASP A 109 3.20 1.69 -5.20
CA ASP A 109 1.80 1.50 -4.84
C ASP A 109 0.93 1.13 -6.06
N PRO A 110 0.30 -0.07 -6.09
CA PRO A 110 -0.59 -0.47 -7.18
C PRO A 110 -1.90 0.33 -7.20
N GLU A 111 -2.22 1.05 -6.15
CA GLU A 111 -3.30 2.02 -6.07
C GLU A 111 -2.83 3.43 -6.42
N ALA A 112 -1.93 3.60 -7.40
CA ALA A 112 -1.52 4.91 -7.85
C ALA A 112 -2.75 5.70 -8.30
N ARG A 113 -3.41 6.26 -7.29
CA ARG A 113 -4.53 7.16 -7.51
C ARG A 113 -4.01 8.37 -8.24
N LEU A 114 -4.79 8.84 -9.13
CA LEU A 114 -4.87 10.09 -9.84
C LEU A 114 -4.16 11.30 -9.23
N ASN A 115 -3.47 11.20 -8.08
CA ASN A 115 -3.44 12.37 -7.26
C ASN A 115 -2.17 12.62 -6.48
N SER A 116 -1.04 12.39 -7.03
CA SER A 116 0.12 13.01 -6.41
C SER A 116 0.14 14.55 -6.59
N GLN A 117 -0.70 15.09 -7.46
CA GLN A 117 -0.83 16.55 -7.65
C GLN A 117 -2.28 17.04 -7.83
N GLY A 118 -3.28 16.24 -7.49
CA GLY A 118 -4.67 16.66 -7.62
C GLY A 118 -5.18 16.81 -9.06
N ASN A 119 -4.46 16.29 -10.05
CA ASN A 119 -4.88 16.40 -11.44
C ASN A 119 -5.68 15.16 -11.88
N PRO A 120 -7.02 15.24 -11.96
CA PRO A 120 -7.86 14.13 -12.38
C PRO A 120 -7.70 13.75 -13.87
N LEU A 121 -6.98 14.56 -14.65
CA LEU A 121 -6.75 14.32 -16.08
C LEU A 121 -5.55 13.40 -16.33
N VAL A 122 -4.84 12.97 -15.31
CA VAL A 122 -3.64 12.13 -15.42
C VAL A 122 -3.80 10.87 -14.57
N PRO A 123 -4.77 10.00 -14.90
CA PRO A 123 -4.99 8.76 -14.16
C PRO A 123 -3.93 7.71 -14.48
N GLY A 124 -3.62 6.89 -13.47
CA GLY A 124 -2.80 5.71 -13.67
C GLY A 124 -1.31 6.00 -13.90
N ILE A 125 -0.79 7.10 -13.35
CA ILE A 125 0.64 7.40 -13.36
C ILE A 125 1.15 7.37 -11.92
N GLU A 126 2.08 6.46 -11.62
CA GLU A 126 2.81 6.49 -10.37
C GLU A 126 4.00 7.44 -10.48
N LEU A 127 4.09 8.40 -9.60
CA LEU A 127 5.22 9.34 -9.60
C LEU A 127 6.43 8.74 -8.85
N ARG A 128 7.63 9.14 -9.28
CA ARG A 128 8.91 8.71 -8.69
C ARG A 128 9.09 9.07 -7.21
N ASN A 129 8.33 10.02 -6.71
CA ASN A 129 8.36 10.49 -5.33
C ASN A 129 7.19 9.99 -4.49
N THR A 130 6.46 8.98 -4.96
CA THR A 130 5.42 8.30 -4.19
C THR A 130 6.04 7.67 -2.95
N TYR A 131 5.44 7.90 -1.78
CA TYR A 131 5.87 7.27 -0.53
C TYR A 131 5.34 5.85 -0.43
N PHE A 132 6.16 4.99 0.15
CA PHE A 132 5.74 3.61 0.44
C PHE A 132 4.60 3.60 1.47
N PRO A 133 3.53 2.83 1.24
CA PRO A 133 2.51 2.62 2.25
C PRO A 133 3.12 1.94 3.47
N VAL A 134 2.90 2.52 4.66
CA VAL A 134 3.44 2.00 5.91
C VAL A 134 2.39 1.19 6.66
N ARG A 135 2.84 0.17 7.39
CA ARG A 135 2.01 -0.57 8.34
C ARG A 135 1.97 0.19 9.65
N ASN A 136 0.77 0.44 10.14
CA ASN A 136 0.57 1.07 11.43
C ASN A 136 -0.08 0.08 12.40
N TRP A 137 0.37 0.10 13.66
CA TRP A 137 -0.21 -0.67 14.74
C TRP A 137 -0.63 0.27 15.85
N VAL A 138 -1.86 0.13 16.31
CA VAL A 138 -2.43 0.94 17.39
C VAL A 138 -3.05 -0.01 18.40
N ALA A 139 -2.61 0.08 19.65
CA ALA A 139 -3.26 -0.60 20.77
C ALA A 139 -3.95 0.44 21.65
N GLY A 140 -5.14 0.14 22.14
CA GLY A 140 -5.87 1.06 22.96
C GLY A 140 -6.83 0.38 23.94
N VAL A 141 -7.24 1.13 24.94
CA VAL A 141 -8.20 0.74 25.94
C VAL A 141 -9.30 1.79 26.03
N ARG A 142 -10.57 1.35 26.02
CA ARG A 142 -11.75 2.19 26.24
C ARG A 142 -12.44 1.75 27.50
N ILE A 143 -12.71 2.70 28.40
CA ILE A 143 -13.42 2.47 29.65
C ILE A 143 -14.68 3.32 29.61
N ASN A 144 -15.84 2.70 29.85
CA ASN A 144 -17.11 3.38 30.09
C ASN A 144 -17.41 3.24 31.57
N LEU A 145 -17.62 4.35 32.23
CA LEU A 145 -17.99 4.45 33.66
C LEU A 145 -19.50 4.30 33.82
#